data_048308b9ed681c3d6b7aebee370975d9
#
_entry.id   048308b9ed681c3d6b7aebee370975d9
#
_cell.length_a   1.000
_cell.length_b   1.000
_cell.length_c   1.000
_cell.angle_alpha   90.00
_cell.angle_beta   90.00
_cell.angle_gamma   90.00
#
_symmetry.space_group_name_H-M   'P 1'
#
loop_
_entity.id
_entity.type
_entity.pdbx_description
1 polymer ?
#
loop_
_entity_poly.entity_id
_entity_poly.type
_entity_poly.pdbx_seq_one_letter_code
_entity_poly.pdbx_strand_id
1 'polypeptide(L)'
;MSYKIVIDSCGELLEQWKQDERFESVPLTLTVGSENIIDDETFDQADFLQKVAACPECPKSACPSPESYRKAFDCEADHVYCVTLSSELSGSYNSAVLGASLLHEERKDKQVHVFNSRSASVGQTLIAMKIAQCEDAGLPFEDVISVVNKYIEEQHTFFVLENLETLRKNGRLSRVKALVATALKIKPIMGSTPEGSICQLDQARG
;
A
#
# COMPACT_ATOMS: atom_id res chain seq x y z
N MET A 1 -21.60 13.71 7.25
CA MET A 1 -21.54 12.75 6.13
C MET A 1 -20.81 11.53 6.64
N SER A 2 -21.19 10.33 6.19
CA SER A 2 -20.52 9.10 6.53
C SER A 2 -19.37 8.83 5.56
N TYR A 3 -18.27 8.24 6.04
CA TYR A 3 -17.14 7.94 5.18
C TYR A 3 -16.59 6.53 5.42
N LYS A 4 -15.91 5.99 4.41
CA LYS A 4 -15.16 4.73 4.49
C LYS A 4 -13.77 4.90 3.88
N ILE A 5 -12.78 4.32 4.52
CA ILE A 5 -11.39 4.29 4.07
C ILE A 5 -11.00 2.84 3.82
N VAL A 6 -10.67 2.55 2.58
CA VAL A 6 -10.16 1.25 2.12
C VAL A 6 -8.67 1.35 1.91
N ILE A 7 -7.91 0.39 2.39
CA ILE A 7 -6.45 0.35 2.23
C ILE A 7 -6.04 -1.06 1.77
N ASP A 8 -5.07 -1.19 0.87
CA ASP A 8 -4.56 -2.53 0.60
C ASP A 8 -3.66 -3.01 1.75
N SER A 9 -3.50 -4.32 1.90
CA SER A 9 -2.81 -4.91 3.06
C SER A 9 -1.31 -4.60 3.13
N CYS A 10 -0.73 -3.92 2.14
CA CYS A 10 0.62 -3.36 2.26
C CYS A 10 0.67 -2.20 3.27
N GLY A 11 -0.45 -1.49 3.46
CA GLY A 11 -0.62 -0.49 4.51
C GLY A 11 -1.14 -1.14 5.79
N GLU A 12 -0.66 -0.69 6.94
CA GLU A 12 -1.06 -1.26 8.22
C GLU A 12 -2.27 -0.54 8.81
N LEU A 13 -3.36 -1.28 9.06
CA LEU A 13 -4.46 -0.76 9.87
C LEU A 13 -4.02 -0.65 11.33
N LEU A 14 -4.26 0.53 11.92
CA LEU A 14 -4.06 0.71 13.35
C LEU A 14 -4.98 -0.24 14.12
N GLU A 15 -4.55 -0.71 15.29
CA GLU A 15 -5.32 -1.66 16.10
C GLU A 15 -6.74 -1.15 16.41
N GLN A 16 -6.86 0.14 16.67
CA GLN A 16 -8.15 0.79 16.90
C GLN A 16 -9.07 0.83 15.67
N TRP A 17 -8.53 0.70 14.46
CA TRP A 17 -9.30 0.69 13.22
C TRP A 17 -9.80 -0.68 12.82
N LYS A 18 -9.21 -1.76 13.35
CA LYS A 18 -9.63 -3.13 13.04
C LYS A 18 -11.05 -3.45 13.51
N GLN A 19 -11.57 -2.68 14.46
CA GLN A 19 -12.94 -2.80 14.98
C GLN A 19 -13.87 -1.67 14.50
N ASP A 20 -13.39 -0.79 13.64
CA ASP A 20 -14.14 0.36 13.15
C ASP A 20 -14.57 0.09 11.69
N GLU A 21 -15.86 -0.04 11.46
CA GLU A 21 -16.46 -0.34 10.15
C GLU A 21 -16.12 0.70 9.07
N ARG A 22 -15.62 1.86 9.48
CA ARG A 22 -15.14 2.88 8.54
C ARG A 22 -13.83 2.50 7.84
N PHE A 23 -13.11 1.51 8.33
CA PHE A 23 -11.83 1.07 7.79
C PHE A 23 -11.90 -0.37 7.31
N GLU A 24 -11.38 -0.62 6.12
CA GLU A 24 -11.32 -1.97 5.54
C GLU A 24 -9.99 -2.21 4.86
N SER A 25 -9.41 -3.39 5.07
CA SER A 25 -8.22 -3.85 4.35
C SER A 25 -8.62 -4.75 3.20
N VAL A 26 -8.07 -4.48 2.00
CA VAL A 26 -8.21 -5.38 0.84
C VAL A 26 -6.91 -6.17 0.68
N PRO A 27 -6.94 -7.49 0.89
CA PRO A 27 -5.73 -8.28 1.03
C PRO A 27 -5.00 -8.53 -0.28
N LEU A 28 -3.66 -8.43 -0.23
CA LEU A 28 -2.77 -8.98 -1.23
C LEU A 28 -2.72 -10.51 -1.11
N THR A 29 -2.32 -11.17 -2.20
CA THR A 29 -1.97 -12.59 -2.17
C THR A 29 -0.45 -12.72 -2.17
N LEU A 30 0.09 -13.43 -1.19
CA LEU A 30 1.50 -13.76 -1.08
C LEU A 30 1.72 -15.19 -1.58
N THR A 31 2.81 -15.42 -2.33
CA THR A 31 3.12 -16.76 -2.87
C THR A 31 4.51 -17.17 -2.42
N VAL A 32 4.60 -18.35 -1.79
CA VAL A 32 5.87 -19.00 -1.42
C VAL A 32 5.90 -20.39 -2.05
N GLY A 33 6.79 -20.61 -3.00
CA GLY A 33 6.78 -21.83 -3.82
C GLY A 33 5.46 -21.97 -4.57
N SER A 34 4.69 -23.02 -4.27
CA SER A 34 3.35 -23.27 -4.86
C SER A 34 2.19 -22.85 -3.96
N GLU A 35 2.46 -22.35 -2.75
CA GLU A 35 1.43 -21.98 -1.78
C GLU A 35 1.04 -20.52 -1.93
N ASN A 36 -0.26 -20.24 -2.00
CA ASN A 36 -0.82 -18.90 -1.94
C ASN A 36 -1.38 -18.63 -0.54
N ILE A 37 -1.00 -17.53 0.04
CA ILE A 37 -1.35 -17.09 1.38
C ILE A 37 -2.03 -15.72 1.23
N ILE A 38 -3.20 -15.55 1.81
CA ILE A 38 -3.91 -14.28 1.79
C ILE A 38 -3.41 -13.42 2.95
N ASP A 39 -3.10 -12.17 2.67
CA ASP A 39 -2.59 -11.21 3.67
C ASP A 39 -3.76 -10.49 4.35
N ASP A 40 -4.60 -11.27 5.03
CA ASP A 40 -5.77 -10.81 5.78
C ASP A 40 -5.60 -11.01 7.30
N GLU A 41 -6.68 -10.92 8.07
CA GLU A 41 -6.67 -11.10 9.52
C GLU A 41 -6.26 -12.50 9.99
N THR A 42 -6.24 -13.48 9.09
CA THR A 42 -5.79 -14.85 9.39
C THR A 42 -4.29 -15.06 9.13
N PHE A 43 -3.60 -14.02 8.62
CA PHE A 43 -2.19 -14.11 8.26
C PHE A 43 -1.29 -14.35 9.48
N ASP A 44 -0.58 -15.48 9.47
CA ASP A 44 0.46 -15.79 10.45
C ASP A 44 1.84 -15.41 9.90
N GLN A 45 2.36 -14.26 10.38
CA GLN A 45 3.66 -13.74 9.98
C GLN A 45 4.81 -14.70 10.32
N ALA A 46 4.74 -15.41 11.47
CA ALA A 46 5.80 -16.29 11.90
C ALA A 46 5.88 -17.53 11.00
N ASP A 47 4.72 -18.14 10.67
CA ASP A 47 4.62 -19.26 9.73
C ASP A 47 5.09 -18.83 8.32
N PHE A 48 4.65 -17.68 7.85
CA PHE A 48 5.08 -17.11 6.56
C PHE A 48 6.60 -16.96 6.47
N LEU A 49 7.23 -16.37 7.49
CA LEU A 49 8.68 -16.18 7.52
C LEU A 49 9.44 -17.51 7.55
N GLN A 50 8.93 -18.54 8.26
CA GLN A 50 9.49 -19.89 8.24
C GLN A 50 9.42 -20.50 6.84
N LYS A 51 8.28 -20.39 6.17
CA LYS A 51 8.09 -20.87 4.79
C LYS A 51 9.04 -20.17 3.82
N VAL A 52 9.17 -18.85 3.93
CA VAL A 52 10.10 -18.07 3.09
C VAL A 52 11.55 -18.51 3.32
N ALA A 53 11.95 -18.74 4.57
CA ALA A 53 13.30 -19.19 4.90
C ALA A 53 13.61 -20.61 4.38
N ALA A 54 12.60 -21.49 4.35
CA ALA A 54 12.73 -22.86 3.86
C ALA A 54 12.65 -22.97 2.32
N CYS A 55 12.03 -22.00 1.64
CA CYS A 55 11.81 -22.04 0.21
C CYS A 55 13.02 -21.43 -0.55
N PRO A 56 13.63 -22.18 -1.52
CA PRO A 56 14.72 -21.64 -2.33
C PRO A 56 14.26 -20.56 -3.34
N GLU A 57 12.96 -20.54 -3.64
CA GLU A 57 12.38 -19.57 -4.55
C GLU A 57 12.10 -18.23 -3.84
N CYS A 58 12.23 -17.15 -4.58
CA CYS A 58 11.89 -15.82 -4.06
C CYS A 58 10.38 -15.70 -3.87
N PRO A 59 9.89 -15.29 -2.70
CA PRO A 59 8.47 -15.05 -2.50
C PRO A 59 7.96 -13.95 -3.45
N LYS A 60 6.70 -14.05 -3.84
CA LYS A 60 6.02 -13.10 -4.74
C LYS A 60 4.78 -12.55 -4.06
N SER A 61 4.26 -11.46 -4.59
CA SER A 61 2.97 -10.90 -4.20
C SER A 61 2.15 -10.52 -5.43
N ALA A 62 0.84 -10.66 -5.33
CA ALA A 62 -0.12 -10.18 -6.31
C ALA A 62 -1.05 -9.15 -5.66
N CYS A 63 -1.35 -8.09 -6.40
CA CYS A 63 -2.30 -7.07 -5.94
C CYS A 63 -3.73 -7.63 -5.91
N PRO A 64 -4.63 -7.03 -5.11
CA PRO A 64 -6.03 -7.37 -5.11
C PRO A 64 -6.66 -7.18 -6.50
N SER A 65 -7.70 -7.95 -6.80
CA SER A 65 -8.44 -7.84 -8.06
C SER A 65 -9.29 -6.56 -8.09
N PRO A 66 -9.65 -6.04 -9.29
CA PRO A 66 -10.62 -4.95 -9.40
C PRO A 66 -11.96 -5.26 -8.73
N GLU A 67 -12.40 -6.51 -8.79
CA GLU A 67 -13.64 -6.95 -8.17
C GLU A 67 -13.57 -6.94 -6.62
N SER A 68 -12.39 -7.23 -6.05
CA SER A 68 -12.18 -7.11 -4.60
C SER A 68 -12.33 -5.65 -4.14
N TYR A 69 -11.77 -4.71 -4.89
CA TYR A 69 -11.94 -3.29 -4.62
C TYR A 69 -13.37 -2.81 -4.85
N ARG A 70 -14.02 -3.23 -5.97
CA ARG A 70 -15.42 -2.90 -6.23
C ARG A 70 -16.31 -3.28 -5.06
N LYS A 71 -16.13 -4.49 -4.51
CA LYS A 71 -16.90 -4.97 -3.35
C LYS A 71 -16.64 -4.13 -2.09
N ALA A 72 -15.38 -3.77 -1.83
CA ALA A 72 -15.02 -2.93 -0.68
C ALA A 72 -15.60 -1.52 -0.78
N PHE A 73 -15.77 -0.99 -2.00
CA PHE A 73 -16.35 0.34 -2.25
C PHE A 73 -17.88 0.33 -2.23
N ASP A 74 -18.51 -0.83 -2.42
CA ASP A 74 -19.98 -0.97 -2.44
C ASP A 74 -20.52 -1.03 -0.99
N CYS A 75 -20.65 0.12 -0.40
CA CYS A 75 -21.10 0.32 0.99
C CYS A 75 -22.07 1.52 1.06
N GLU A 76 -22.64 1.76 2.24
CA GLU A 76 -23.62 2.84 2.44
C GLU A 76 -22.98 4.20 2.78
N ALA A 77 -21.65 4.27 2.97
CA ALA A 77 -20.98 5.53 3.25
C ALA A 77 -21.14 6.54 2.10
N ASP A 78 -21.30 7.81 2.42
CA ASP A 78 -21.42 8.90 1.42
C ASP A 78 -20.13 9.05 0.64
N HIS A 79 -18.99 9.04 1.36
CA HIS A 79 -17.64 9.20 0.82
C HIS A 79 -16.84 7.91 0.97
N VAL A 80 -16.19 7.46 -0.09
CA VAL A 80 -15.28 6.31 -0.05
C VAL A 80 -13.90 6.74 -0.56
N TYR A 81 -12.89 6.48 0.23
CA TYR A 81 -11.50 6.74 -0.12
C TYR A 81 -10.72 5.43 -0.13
N CYS A 82 -9.87 5.25 -1.12
CA CYS A 82 -8.96 4.12 -1.17
C CYS A 82 -7.52 4.60 -1.16
N VAL A 83 -6.68 4.00 -0.34
CA VAL A 83 -5.23 4.27 -0.31
C VAL A 83 -4.50 3.00 -0.70
N THR A 84 -3.82 3.03 -1.83
CA THR A 84 -3.04 1.88 -2.32
C THR A 84 -1.55 2.12 -2.14
N LEU A 85 -0.78 1.05 -2.11
CA LEU A 85 0.66 1.20 -2.23
C LEU A 85 1.03 1.81 -3.59
N SER A 86 2.26 2.33 -3.69
CA SER A 86 2.73 3.05 -4.88
C SER A 86 2.45 2.30 -6.18
N SER A 87 1.89 3.01 -7.16
CA SER A 87 1.67 2.52 -8.53
C SER A 87 2.96 2.11 -9.26
N GLU A 88 4.12 2.62 -8.81
CA GLU A 88 5.43 2.25 -9.33
C GLU A 88 5.91 0.88 -8.81
N LEU A 89 5.28 0.37 -7.74
CA LEU A 89 5.67 -0.88 -7.08
C LEU A 89 4.67 -2.01 -7.30
N SER A 90 3.39 -1.68 -7.54
CA SER A 90 2.29 -2.65 -7.65
C SER A 90 1.21 -2.20 -8.62
N GLY A 91 0.47 -3.17 -9.15
CA GLY A 91 -0.77 -2.94 -9.89
C GLY A 91 -1.98 -2.53 -9.04
N SER A 92 -1.81 -2.44 -7.72
CA SER A 92 -2.88 -2.19 -6.74
C SER A 92 -3.68 -0.93 -7.06
N TYR A 93 -2.98 0.18 -7.36
CA TYR A 93 -3.61 1.44 -7.75
C TYR A 93 -4.51 1.28 -8.99
N ASN A 94 -3.99 0.71 -10.08
CA ASN A 94 -4.77 0.52 -11.31
C ASN A 94 -5.95 -0.43 -11.09
N SER A 95 -5.76 -1.46 -10.27
CA SER A 95 -6.81 -2.40 -9.88
C SER A 95 -7.93 -1.70 -9.11
N ALA A 96 -7.59 -0.83 -8.16
CA ALA A 96 -8.55 -0.03 -7.38
C ALA A 96 -9.30 0.98 -8.26
N VAL A 97 -8.60 1.69 -9.16
CA VAL A 97 -9.22 2.62 -10.12
C VAL A 97 -10.22 1.90 -11.01
N LEU A 98 -9.87 0.70 -11.51
CA LEU A 98 -10.80 -0.10 -12.29
C LEU A 98 -11.99 -0.58 -11.44
N GLY A 99 -11.76 -0.97 -10.18
CA GLY A 99 -12.83 -1.33 -9.24
C GLY A 99 -13.81 -0.19 -8.99
N ALA A 100 -13.30 1.03 -8.84
CA ALA A 100 -14.14 2.23 -8.72
C ALA A 100 -14.96 2.50 -10.00
N SER A 101 -14.34 2.31 -11.17
CA SER A 101 -15.04 2.47 -12.46
C SER A 101 -16.16 1.46 -12.62
N LEU A 102 -15.93 0.19 -12.25
CA LEU A 102 -16.97 -0.86 -12.30
C LEU A 102 -18.14 -0.53 -11.36
N LEU A 103 -17.86 -0.06 -10.16
CA LEU A 103 -18.92 0.37 -9.23
C LEU A 103 -19.72 1.56 -9.81
N HIS A 104 -19.05 2.51 -10.45
CA HIS A 104 -19.68 3.70 -11.03
C HIS A 104 -20.64 3.36 -12.19
N GLU A 105 -20.46 2.24 -12.89
CA GLU A 105 -21.43 1.75 -13.89
C GLU A 105 -22.76 1.35 -13.24
N GLU A 106 -22.72 0.83 -12.02
CA GLU A 106 -23.87 0.37 -11.23
C GLU A 106 -24.45 1.48 -10.33
N ARG A 107 -23.58 2.29 -9.70
CA ARG A 107 -23.92 3.33 -8.72
C ARG A 107 -23.28 4.67 -9.11
N LYS A 108 -23.91 5.40 -10.02
CA LYS A 108 -23.39 6.65 -10.61
C LYS A 108 -23.24 7.80 -9.61
N ASP A 109 -24.00 7.77 -8.53
CA ASP A 109 -24.01 8.77 -7.46
C ASP A 109 -22.92 8.53 -6.39
N LYS A 110 -22.26 7.37 -6.43
CA LYS A 110 -21.27 7.01 -5.42
C LYS A 110 -19.97 7.82 -5.55
N GLN A 111 -19.59 8.50 -4.49
CA GLN A 111 -18.34 9.25 -4.44
C GLN A 111 -17.19 8.33 -3.98
N VAL A 112 -16.33 7.95 -4.92
CA VAL A 112 -15.14 7.11 -4.67
C VAL A 112 -13.91 7.80 -5.20
N HIS A 113 -12.86 7.94 -4.37
CA HIS A 113 -11.56 8.43 -4.80
C HIS A 113 -10.44 7.48 -4.40
N VAL A 114 -9.52 7.22 -5.34
CA VAL A 114 -8.36 6.33 -5.13
C VAL A 114 -7.09 7.17 -5.09
N PHE A 115 -6.39 7.14 -3.96
CA PHE A 115 -5.10 7.77 -3.77
C PHE A 115 -3.95 6.80 -4.10
N ASN A 116 -3.07 7.21 -4.99
CA ASN A 116 -1.75 6.60 -5.12
C ASN A 116 -0.86 7.14 -3.99
N SER A 117 -0.53 6.31 -3.02
CA SER A 117 0.26 6.77 -1.86
C SER A 117 1.66 7.24 -2.22
N ARG A 118 2.21 6.84 -3.37
CA ARG A 118 3.62 6.97 -3.74
C ARG A 118 4.58 6.44 -2.66
N SER A 119 4.06 5.56 -1.81
CA SER A 119 4.71 5.01 -0.64
C SER A 119 4.28 3.55 -0.42
N ALA A 120 4.57 3.00 0.75
CA ALA A 120 4.16 1.68 1.22
C ALA A 120 4.09 1.67 2.76
N SER A 121 3.46 0.63 3.34
CA SER A 121 3.44 0.39 4.77
C SER A 121 2.93 1.63 5.56
N VAL A 122 3.67 2.11 6.55
CA VAL A 122 3.31 3.25 7.40
C VAL A 122 2.93 4.50 6.59
N GLY A 123 3.54 4.71 5.41
CA GLY A 123 3.19 5.83 4.55
C GLY A 123 1.73 5.83 4.10
N GLN A 124 1.17 4.65 3.79
CA GLN A 124 -0.26 4.50 3.48
C GLN A 124 -1.13 4.77 4.71
N THR A 125 -0.71 4.26 5.87
CA THR A 125 -1.40 4.48 7.15
C THR A 125 -1.51 5.97 7.50
N LEU A 126 -0.43 6.72 7.33
CA LEU A 126 -0.42 8.17 7.56
C LEU A 126 -1.37 8.93 6.63
N ILE A 127 -1.49 8.49 5.37
CA ILE A 127 -2.45 9.06 4.43
C ILE A 127 -3.88 8.75 4.87
N ALA A 128 -4.18 7.51 5.27
CA ALA A 128 -5.49 7.13 5.81
C ALA A 128 -5.85 7.94 7.06
N MET A 129 -4.89 8.18 7.97
CA MET A 129 -5.06 9.08 9.12
C MET A 129 -5.40 10.50 8.69
N LYS A 130 -4.73 11.01 7.65
CA LYS A 130 -4.98 12.35 7.13
C LYS A 130 -6.38 12.47 6.54
N ILE A 131 -6.87 11.46 5.80
CA ILE A 131 -8.23 11.40 5.29
C ILE A 131 -9.23 11.46 6.46
N ALA A 132 -9.08 10.57 7.45
CA ALA A 132 -9.96 10.52 8.61
C ALA A 132 -9.99 11.88 9.35
N GLN A 133 -8.83 12.52 9.53
CA GLN A 133 -8.74 13.84 10.15
C GLN A 133 -9.51 14.90 9.37
N CYS A 134 -9.46 14.88 8.03
CA CYS A 134 -10.18 15.84 7.19
C CYS A 134 -11.70 15.60 7.26
N GLU A 135 -12.14 14.36 7.18
CA GLU A 135 -13.56 13.97 7.30
C GLU A 135 -14.13 14.28 8.68
N ASP A 136 -13.41 13.96 9.73
CA ASP A 136 -13.83 14.26 11.12
C ASP A 136 -13.89 15.78 11.38
N ALA A 137 -13.14 16.58 10.63
CA ALA A 137 -13.23 18.04 10.62
C ALA A 137 -14.38 18.57 9.74
N GLY A 138 -15.10 17.70 9.03
CA GLY A 138 -16.27 18.04 8.21
C GLY A 138 -15.94 18.68 6.86
N LEU A 139 -14.76 18.41 6.30
CA LEU A 139 -14.39 18.92 4.99
C LEU A 139 -15.26 18.29 3.88
N PRO A 140 -15.64 19.05 2.83
CA PRO A 140 -16.24 18.50 1.63
C PRO A 140 -15.32 17.47 0.93
N PHE A 141 -15.90 16.51 0.20
CA PHE A 141 -15.17 15.44 -0.49
C PHE A 141 -14.00 15.93 -1.35
N GLU A 142 -14.23 16.93 -2.18
CA GLU A 142 -13.20 17.50 -3.07
C GLU A 142 -12.08 18.22 -2.28
N ASP A 143 -12.42 18.84 -1.16
CA ASP A 143 -11.44 19.50 -0.29
C ASP A 143 -10.56 18.45 0.44
N VAL A 144 -11.15 17.33 0.87
CA VAL A 144 -10.38 16.18 1.40
C VAL A 144 -9.37 15.71 0.35
N ILE A 145 -9.82 15.47 -0.88
CA ILE A 145 -8.94 15.04 -1.99
C ILE A 145 -7.79 16.03 -2.19
N SER A 146 -8.08 17.31 -2.25
CA SER A 146 -7.07 18.37 -2.44
C SER A 146 -6.04 18.41 -1.32
N VAL A 147 -6.49 18.37 -0.07
CA VAL A 147 -5.62 18.40 1.12
C VAL A 147 -4.74 17.16 1.19
N VAL A 148 -5.32 15.99 0.92
CA VAL A 148 -4.60 14.71 0.99
C VAL A 148 -3.59 14.57 -0.15
N ASN A 149 -3.92 15.02 -1.37
CA ASN A 149 -2.95 15.04 -2.46
C ASN A 149 -1.73 15.91 -2.13
N LYS A 150 -1.94 17.10 -1.54
CA LYS A 150 -0.83 17.93 -1.07
C LYS A 150 -0.01 17.25 0.02
N TYR A 151 -0.66 16.55 0.96
CA TYR A 151 0.02 15.78 1.99
C TYR A 151 0.90 14.67 1.38
N ILE A 152 0.41 13.96 0.35
CA ILE A 152 1.18 12.93 -0.36
C ILE A 152 2.40 13.53 -1.06
N GLU A 153 2.28 14.72 -1.66
CA GLU A 153 3.40 15.42 -2.31
C GLU A 153 4.50 15.84 -1.33
N GLU A 154 4.14 16.15 -0.08
CA GLU A 154 5.05 16.57 0.98
C GLU A 154 5.59 15.38 1.80
N GLN A 155 5.04 14.16 1.61
CA GLN A 155 5.45 12.98 2.35
C GLN A 155 6.75 12.40 1.81
N HIS A 156 7.69 12.08 2.72
CA HIS A 156 8.93 11.42 2.40
C HIS A 156 9.01 10.03 3.05
N THR A 157 9.40 9.03 2.27
CA THR A 157 9.57 7.66 2.72
C THR A 157 11.05 7.34 2.87
N PHE A 158 11.44 6.83 4.05
CA PHE A 158 12.80 6.36 4.35
C PHE A 158 12.73 4.96 4.94
N PHE A 159 13.63 4.08 4.52
CA PHE A 159 13.76 2.75 5.11
C PHE A 159 15.16 2.18 4.96
N VAL A 160 15.51 1.25 5.85
CA VAL A 160 16.74 0.47 5.81
C VAL A 160 16.36 -1.00 5.92
N LEU A 161 16.86 -1.83 5.01
CA LEU A 161 16.65 -3.27 5.03
C LEU A 161 17.97 -4.01 5.24
N GLU A 162 17.91 -5.08 6.02
CA GLU A 162 19.06 -5.98 6.21
C GLU A 162 19.44 -6.67 4.89
N ASN A 163 18.45 -6.97 4.05
CA ASN A 163 18.62 -7.67 2.78
C ASN A 163 17.67 -7.09 1.72
N LEU A 164 18.24 -6.68 0.60
CA LEU A 164 17.50 -6.13 -0.56
C LEU A 164 17.25 -7.19 -1.66
N GLU A 165 17.64 -8.44 -1.45
CA GLU A 165 17.64 -9.48 -2.48
C GLU A 165 16.20 -9.78 -2.97
N THR A 166 15.22 -9.79 -2.08
CA THR A 166 13.81 -9.99 -2.43
C THR A 166 13.29 -8.87 -3.35
N LEU A 167 13.57 -7.61 -3.02
CA LEU A 167 13.18 -6.47 -3.86
C LEU A 167 13.87 -6.51 -5.23
N ARG A 168 15.16 -6.89 -5.25
CA ARG A 168 15.94 -7.03 -6.48
C ARG A 168 15.39 -8.13 -7.38
N LYS A 169 15.15 -9.32 -6.83
CA LYS A 169 14.63 -10.48 -7.57
C LYS A 169 13.22 -10.23 -8.12
N ASN A 170 12.42 -9.48 -7.41
CA ASN A 170 11.08 -9.08 -7.83
C ASN A 170 11.06 -7.82 -8.71
N GLY A 171 12.21 -7.28 -9.10
CA GLY A 171 12.32 -6.16 -10.06
C GLY A 171 11.93 -4.79 -9.49
N ARG A 172 11.73 -4.64 -8.17
CA ARG A 172 11.37 -3.36 -7.53
C ARG A 172 12.57 -2.44 -7.28
N LEU A 173 13.77 -2.91 -7.58
CA LEU A 173 15.02 -2.12 -7.53
C LEU A 173 15.59 -1.82 -8.92
N SER A 174 14.83 -1.97 -10.00
CA SER A 174 15.32 -1.82 -11.37
C SER A 174 15.93 -0.45 -11.68
N ARG A 175 15.52 0.60 -10.96
CA ARG A 175 16.07 1.96 -11.10
C ARG A 175 17.25 2.24 -10.18
N VAL A 176 17.58 1.34 -9.26
CA VAL A 176 18.72 1.48 -8.35
C VAL A 176 19.97 0.97 -9.07
N LYS A 177 20.84 1.89 -9.51
CA LYS A 177 22.13 1.55 -10.13
C LYS A 177 22.94 0.69 -9.16
N ALA A 178 23.33 -0.50 -9.62
CA ALA A 178 24.18 -1.50 -8.96
C ALA A 178 24.48 -1.19 -7.49
N LEU A 179 23.64 -1.67 -6.59
CA LEU A 179 23.98 -1.75 -5.16
C LEU A 179 25.20 -2.67 -5.05
N VAL A 180 26.39 -2.06 -5.01
CA VAL A 180 27.64 -2.76 -4.69
C VAL A 180 27.62 -3.03 -3.18
N ALA A 181 26.70 -3.90 -2.76
CA ALA A 181 26.57 -4.34 -1.37
C ALA A 181 27.52 -5.50 -1.04
N THR A 182 28.70 -5.56 -1.69
CA THR A 182 29.66 -6.65 -1.47
C THR A 182 30.82 -6.29 -0.55
N ALA A 183 30.92 -5.07 -0.05
CA ALA A 183 32.00 -4.68 0.85
C ALA A 183 31.47 -4.27 2.22
N LEU A 184 31.63 -5.18 3.19
CA LEU A 184 31.79 -4.91 4.62
C LEU A 184 30.84 -3.84 5.25
N LYS A 185 29.69 -4.31 5.81
CA LYS A 185 28.89 -3.53 6.79
C LYS A 185 28.33 -2.19 6.27
N ILE A 186 28.12 -2.06 4.96
CA ILE A 186 27.42 -0.90 4.42
C ILE A 186 25.93 -1.23 4.29
N LYS A 187 25.09 -0.44 4.93
CA LYS A 187 23.62 -0.53 4.82
C LYS A 187 23.12 0.65 3.98
N PRO A 188 22.49 0.41 2.84
CA PRO A 188 21.91 1.48 2.05
C PRO A 188 20.71 2.08 2.79
N ILE A 189 20.63 3.40 2.80
CA ILE A 189 19.45 4.15 3.20
C ILE A 189 18.61 4.36 1.95
N MET A 190 17.44 3.78 1.94
CA MET A 190 16.52 3.78 0.82
C MET A 190 15.38 4.75 1.05
N GLY A 191 14.76 5.19 -0.02
CA GLY A 191 13.57 6.02 0.04
C GLY A 191 12.76 5.91 -1.23
N SER A 192 11.80 6.83 -1.42
CA SER A 192 10.99 6.94 -2.63
C SER A 192 11.38 8.16 -3.45
N THR A 193 11.28 8.04 -4.78
CA THR A 193 11.23 9.21 -5.68
C THR A 193 9.89 9.93 -5.53
N PRO A 194 9.73 11.15 -6.06
CA PRO A 194 8.43 11.84 -6.06
C PRO A 194 7.30 11.04 -6.71
N GLU A 195 7.61 10.15 -7.66
CA GLU A 195 6.65 9.28 -8.34
C GLU A 195 6.31 8.03 -7.52
N GLY A 196 7.11 7.71 -6.48
CA GLY A 196 6.92 6.53 -5.62
C GLY A 196 7.74 5.30 -6.00
N SER A 197 8.76 5.45 -6.87
CA SER A 197 9.74 4.36 -7.12
C SER A 197 10.76 4.29 -5.98
N ILE A 198 11.28 3.10 -5.71
CA ILE A 198 12.36 2.92 -4.73
C ILE A 198 13.67 3.52 -5.28
N CYS A 199 14.35 4.30 -4.47
CA CYS A 199 15.68 4.85 -4.76
C CYS A 199 16.62 4.71 -3.56
N GLN A 200 17.91 4.73 -3.82
CA GLN A 200 18.90 4.87 -2.77
C GLN A 200 19.17 6.36 -2.51
N LEU A 201 19.07 6.77 -1.28
CA LEU A 201 19.31 8.15 -0.84
C LEU A 201 20.72 8.33 -0.31
N ASP A 202 21.19 7.39 0.53
CA ASP A 202 22.49 7.46 1.19
C ASP A 202 22.95 6.05 1.60
N GLN A 203 24.02 5.97 2.34
CA GLN A 203 24.53 4.72 2.91
C GLN A 203 25.16 4.96 4.28
N ALA A 204 24.90 4.05 5.20
CA ALA A 204 25.49 4.05 6.53
C ALA A 204 26.50 2.90 6.68
N ARG A 205 27.53 3.13 7.49
CA ARG A 205 28.45 2.11 7.98
C ARG A 205 28.04 1.69 9.38
N GLY A 206 27.79 0.40 9.57
CA GLY A 206 27.46 -0.17 10.87
C GLY A 206 28.39 -1.32 11.27
#